data_d8db98af276347208cce5a15ded5b681
#
_entry.id   d8db98af276347208cce5a15ded5b681
#
_cell.length_a   1.000
_cell.length_b   1.000
_cell.length_c   1.000
_cell.angle_alpha   90.00
_cell.angle_beta   90.00
_cell.angle_gamma   90.00
#
_symmetry.space_group_name_H-M   'P 1'
#
loop_
_entity.id
_entity.type
_entity.pdbx_description
1 polymer ?
#
loop_
_entity_poly.entity_id
_entity_poly.type
_entity_poly.pdbx_seq_one_letter_code
_entity_poly.pdbx_strand_id
1 'polypeptide(L)'
;MKGVQPPDTVSQRTKSWWASILAGLVDHPHPIYGADVAVTFRGGVLHISGELPSESDRKALLKDARQHVGHGIDDIDAKHLTVAKGKERPGILDQTLIAAFANPDVAEYASKYLVESRRVEPKRLEILDSRLEDKARDLLPAEFLSDVRKAFDAGEAVLILTVDETAVFKVRELLAEETRSLWTIATPPIPAAGRRD
;
A
#
# COMPACT_ATOMS: atom_id res chain seq x y z
N MET A 1 20.81 -16.19 19.98
CA MET A 1 20.29 -15.67 18.70
C MET A 1 18.90 -15.11 18.94
N LYS A 2 18.72 -13.78 18.93
CA LYS A 2 17.39 -13.16 19.04
C LYS A 2 16.77 -13.24 17.64
N GLY A 3 15.68 -13.99 17.50
CA GLY A 3 14.94 -14.09 16.24
C GLY A 3 14.43 -12.70 15.84
N VAL A 4 14.75 -12.29 14.62
CA VAL A 4 14.16 -11.10 13.99
C VAL A 4 12.70 -11.42 13.74
N GLN A 5 11.80 -10.75 14.46
CA GLN A 5 10.38 -10.86 14.25
C GLN A 5 10.06 -10.27 12.85
N PRO A 6 9.28 -10.96 12.00
CA PRO A 6 8.88 -10.40 10.71
C PRO A 6 8.12 -9.09 10.91
N PRO A 7 8.25 -8.11 9.99
CA PRO A 7 7.55 -6.84 10.12
C PRO A 7 6.04 -7.08 10.13
N ASP A 8 5.36 -6.48 11.11
CA ASP A 8 3.90 -6.58 11.26
C ASP A 8 3.18 -6.17 9.98
N THR A 9 2.23 -6.98 9.52
CA THR A 9 1.36 -6.64 8.41
C THR A 9 0.47 -5.43 8.77
N VAL A 10 -0.02 -4.68 7.77
CA VAL A 10 -0.95 -3.55 8.00
C VAL A 10 -2.15 -3.98 8.86
N SER A 11 -2.68 -5.19 8.63
CA SER A 11 -3.78 -5.75 9.43
C SER A 11 -3.40 -6.00 10.89
N GLN A 12 -2.17 -6.47 11.14
CA GLN A 12 -1.68 -6.67 12.51
C GLN A 12 -1.44 -5.34 13.23
N ARG A 13 -0.87 -4.34 12.52
CA ARG A 13 -0.69 -2.98 13.06
C ARG A 13 -2.02 -2.33 13.43
N THR A 14 -3.04 -2.46 12.60
CA THR A 14 -4.38 -1.94 12.88
C THR A 14 -5.01 -2.62 14.10
N LYS A 15 -4.91 -3.96 14.20
CA LYS A 15 -5.41 -4.71 15.37
C LYS A 15 -4.66 -4.34 16.64
N SER A 16 -3.33 -4.23 16.57
CA SER A 16 -2.49 -3.80 17.69
C SER A 16 -2.80 -2.37 18.12
N TRP A 17 -3.06 -1.47 17.17
CA TRP A 17 -3.43 -0.08 17.43
C TRP A 17 -4.76 0.01 18.18
N TRP A 18 -5.83 -0.68 17.74
CA TRP A 18 -7.10 -0.73 18.44
C TRP A 18 -6.96 -1.35 19.84
N ALA A 19 -6.20 -2.44 19.96
CA ALA A 19 -5.95 -3.05 21.27
C ALA A 19 -5.26 -2.08 22.25
N SER A 20 -4.32 -1.27 21.77
CA SER A 20 -3.62 -0.26 22.60
C SER A 20 -4.57 0.85 23.04
N ILE A 21 -5.48 1.29 22.17
CA ILE A 21 -6.48 2.31 22.53
C ILE A 21 -7.46 1.79 23.57
N LEU A 22 -7.99 0.58 23.36
CA LEU A 22 -8.93 -0.06 24.30
C LEU A 22 -8.28 -0.39 25.65
N ALA A 23 -6.95 -0.58 25.67
CA ALA A 23 -6.19 -0.74 26.91
C ALA A 23 -5.92 0.58 27.66
N GLY A 24 -6.43 1.72 27.17
CA GLY A 24 -6.25 3.05 27.80
C GLY A 24 -4.87 3.67 27.57
N LEU A 25 -4.11 3.17 26.61
CA LEU A 25 -2.86 3.80 26.18
C LEU A 25 -3.20 5.00 25.29
N VAL A 26 -2.74 6.16 25.70
CA VAL A 26 -3.14 7.50 25.27
C VAL A 26 -2.60 7.87 23.90
N ASP A 27 -3.41 8.61 23.13
CA ASP A 27 -3.05 9.45 21.95
C ASP A 27 -2.07 8.80 20.96
N HIS A 28 -2.55 7.82 20.21
CA HIS A 28 -1.77 7.23 19.13
C HIS A 28 -2.28 7.69 17.77
N PRO A 29 -1.41 8.20 16.88
CA PRO A 29 -1.80 8.46 15.50
C PRO A 29 -2.21 7.15 14.81
N HIS A 30 -3.27 7.21 13.99
CA HIS A 30 -3.73 6.03 13.26
C HIS A 30 -2.68 5.62 12.21
N PRO A 31 -2.24 4.36 12.19
CA PRO A 31 -1.12 3.92 11.34
C PRO A 31 -1.42 4.01 9.84
N ILE A 32 -2.71 4.02 9.45
CA ILE A 32 -3.15 4.05 8.04
C ILE A 32 -3.45 5.47 7.58
N TYR A 33 -3.99 6.32 8.47
CA TYR A 33 -4.50 7.66 8.13
C TYR A 33 -3.52 8.79 8.44
N GLY A 34 -2.35 8.49 8.99
CA GLY A 34 -1.27 9.44 9.23
C GLY A 34 -1.20 10.01 10.65
N ALA A 35 -0.23 10.88 10.87
CA ALA A 35 0.14 11.39 12.19
C ALA A 35 -0.83 12.44 12.77
N ASP A 36 -1.74 12.97 11.95
CA ASP A 36 -2.61 14.09 12.36
C ASP A 36 -3.94 13.63 13.01
N VAL A 37 -4.10 12.32 13.22
CA VAL A 37 -5.28 11.75 13.88
C VAL A 37 -4.91 11.22 15.25
N ALA A 38 -5.49 11.81 16.28
CA ALA A 38 -5.39 11.36 17.66
C ALA A 38 -6.68 10.63 18.09
N VAL A 39 -6.52 9.53 18.81
CA VAL A 39 -7.63 8.75 19.34
C VAL A 39 -7.40 8.50 20.83
N THR A 40 -8.37 8.89 21.66
CA THR A 40 -8.33 8.65 23.10
C THR A 40 -9.59 7.92 23.55
N PHE A 41 -9.46 7.03 24.53
CA PHE A 41 -10.58 6.32 25.13
C PHE A 41 -10.75 6.77 26.59
N ARG A 42 -11.91 7.33 26.89
CA ARG A 42 -12.25 7.80 28.27
C ARG A 42 -13.71 7.56 28.57
N GLY A 43 -13.98 6.98 29.73
CA GLY A 43 -15.35 6.80 30.23
C GLY A 43 -16.30 6.06 29.27
N GLY A 44 -15.80 5.04 28.56
CA GLY A 44 -16.58 4.31 27.57
C GLY A 44 -16.69 4.99 26.19
N VAL A 45 -16.22 6.23 26.07
CA VAL A 45 -16.31 7.01 24.81
C VAL A 45 -14.98 7.04 24.09
N LEU A 46 -15.01 6.75 22.79
CA LEU A 46 -13.88 6.89 21.89
C LEU A 46 -13.87 8.29 21.28
N HIS A 47 -12.93 9.11 21.72
CA HIS A 47 -12.75 10.46 21.17
C HIS A 47 -11.75 10.40 20.01
N ILE A 48 -12.18 10.84 18.83
CA ILE A 48 -11.36 10.89 17.62
C ILE A 48 -11.23 12.35 17.20
N SER A 49 -9.99 12.83 17.07
CA SER A 49 -9.71 14.21 16.69
C SER A 49 -8.57 14.28 15.67
N GLY A 50 -8.47 15.41 14.98
CA GLY A 50 -7.41 15.65 14.00
C GLY A 50 -7.94 15.98 12.62
N GLU A 51 -7.05 15.91 11.64
CA GLU A 51 -7.35 16.25 10.26
C GLU A 51 -7.05 15.07 9.33
N LEU A 52 -8.05 14.64 8.58
CA LEU A 52 -7.92 13.58 7.58
C LEU A 52 -7.83 14.17 6.18
N PRO A 53 -7.15 13.49 5.27
CA PRO A 53 -6.93 14.00 3.93
C PRO A 53 -8.19 14.03 3.06
N SER A 54 -9.14 13.13 3.31
CA SER A 54 -10.35 13.02 2.49
C SER A 54 -11.57 12.60 3.30
N GLU A 55 -12.76 12.87 2.77
CA GLU A 55 -14.03 12.38 3.34
C GLU A 55 -14.15 10.85 3.23
N SER A 56 -13.49 10.23 2.26
CA SER A 56 -13.39 8.78 2.15
C SER A 56 -12.64 8.17 3.33
N ASP A 57 -11.49 8.75 3.69
CA ASP A 57 -10.70 8.32 4.85
C ASP A 57 -11.48 8.51 6.15
N ARG A 58 -12.20 9.62 6.27
CA ARG A 58 -13.07 9.88 7.42
C ARG A 58 -14.17 8.82 7.58
N LYS A 59 -14.83 8.47 6.47
CA LYS A 59 -15.85 7.40 6.47
C LYS A 59 -15.25 6.04 6.81
N ALA A 60 -14.07 5.71 6.28
CA ALA A 60 -13.39 4.46 6.55
C ALA A 60 -12.98 4.35 8.02
N LEU A 61 -12.36 5.38 8.60
CA LEU A 61 -11.99 5.42 10.02
C LEU A 61 -13.21 5.28 10.94
N LEU A 62 -14.28 6.02 10.67
CA LEU A 62 -15.50 5.94 11.47
C LEU A 62 -16.21 4.59 11.32
N LYS A 63 -16.16 3.96 10.15
CA LYS A 63 -16.68 2.62 9.93
C LYS A 63 -15.90 1.60 10.75
N ASP A 64 -14.58 1.71 10.78
CA ASP A 64 -13.69 0.82 11.54
C ASP A 64 -13.93 1.00 13.06
N ALA A 65 -13.96 2.24 13.53
CA ALA A 65 -14.27 2.54 14.93
C ALA A 65 -15.62 1.96 15.39
N ARG A 66 -16.66 2.05 14.55
CA ARG A 66 -18.01 1.54 14.87
C ARG A 66 -18.06 0.02 15.07
N GLN A 67 -17.12 -0.74 14.51
CA GLN A 67 -17.05 -2.19 14.73
C GLN A 67 -16.74 -2.55 16.19
N HIS A 68 -16.21 -1.59 16.95
CA HIS A 68 -15.86 -1.79 18.37
C HIS A 68 -16.93 -1.28 19.34
N VAL A 69 -17.98 -0.64 18.85
CA VAL A 69 -19.13 -0.24 19.71
C VAL A 69 -19.86 -1.48 20.18
N GLY A 70 -20.12 -1.57 21.46
CA GLY A 70 -20.66 -2.76 22.13
C GLY A 70 -19.59 -3.79 22.52
N HIS A 71 -18.32 -3.57 22.18
CA HIS A 71 -17.19 -4.40 22.56
C HIS A 71 -16.18 -3.64 23.43
N GLY A 72 -16.69 -2.91 24.42
CA GLY A 72 -15.88 -2.08 25.32
C GLY A 72 -15.92 -0.60 24.99
N ILE A 73 -16.52 -0.20 23.88
CA ILE A 73 -16.81 1.18 23.51
C ILE A 73 -18.33 1.38 23.57
N ASP A 74 -18.78 2.42 24.31
CA ASP A 74 -20.18 2.76 24.42
C ASP A 74 -20.60 3.75 23.33
N ASP A 75 -19.73 4.70 22.99
CA ASP A 75 -20.00 5.74 22.00
C ASP A 75 -18.73 6.27 21.32
N ILE A 76 -18.90 6.96 20.19
CA ILE A 76 -17.83 7.58 19.42
C ILE A 76 -18.07 9.10 19.31
N ASP A 77 -17.16 9.89 19.84
CA ASP A 77 -17.13 11.33 19.65
C ASP A 77 -16.06 11.72 18.61
N ALA A 78 -16.50 12.10 17.43
CA ALA A 78 -15.65 12.51 16.30
C ALA A 78 -15.92 13.97 15.87
N LYS A 79 -16.42 14.81 16.77
CA LYS A 79 -16.75 16.22 16.47
C LYS A 79 -15.53 17.03 16.04
N HIS A 80 -14.37 16.67 16.54
CA HIS A 80 -13.10 17.33 16.24
C HIS A 80 -12.30 16.62 15.13
N LEU A 81 -12.90 15.65 14.43
CA LEU A 81 -12.32 15.00 13.27
C LEU A 81 -12.74 15.77 12.01
N THR A 82 -11.80 16.49 11.44
CA THR A 82 -11.99 17.34 10.27
C THR A 82 -11.38 16.73 9.03
N VAL A 83 -11.77 17.24 7.87
CA VAL A 83 -11.15 16.91 6.59
C VAL A 83 -10.44 18.16 6.08
N ALA A 84 -9.20 18.01 5.64
CA ALA A 84 -8.37 19.11 5.14
C ALA A 84 -9.07 19.84 3.99
N LYS A 85 -9.44 21.11 4.22
CA LYS A 85 -10.00 21.95 3.17
C LYS A 85 -8.87 22.41 2.26
N GLY A 86 -8.86 21.93 1.01
CA GLY A 86 -7.99 22.48 -0.03
C GLY A 86 -6.57 21.93 -0.11
N LYS A 87 -6.18 21.02 0.75
CA LYS A 87 -5.12 20.06 0.41
C LYS A 87 -5.81 18.83 -0.15
N GLU A 88 -6.13 18.85 -1.44
CA GLU A 88 -6.20 17.58 -2.13
C GLU A 88 -4.87 16.89 -1.79
N ARG A 89 -4.93 15.79 -1.03
CA ARG A 89 -3.83 14.84 -1.16
C ARG A 89 -3.64 14.69 -2.65
N PRO A 90 -2.41 14.77 -3.15
CA PRO A 90 -2.18 14.18 -4.45
C PRO A 90 -2.86 12.81 -4.32
N GLY A 91 -3.92 12.62 -5.08
CA GLY A 91 -4.83 11.47 -4.93
C GLY A 91 -3.99 10.22 -4.85
N ILE A 92 -4.48 9.15 -4.22
CA ILE A 92 -3.74 7.90 -3.95
C ILE A 92 -2.57 7.77 -4.92
N LEU A 93 -1.35 7.91 -4.39
CA LEU A 93 -0.17 7.96 -5.24
C LEU A 93 -0.05 6.63 -5.98
N ASP A 94 0.29 6.70 -7.24
CA ASP A 94 0.61 5.52 -8.00
C ASP A 94 2.05 5.10 -7.71
N GLN A 95 2.25 3.83 -7.46
CA GLN A 95 3.58 3.29 -7.26
C GLN A 95 3.82 2.12 -8.21
N THR A 96 5.00 2.11 -8.82
CA THR A 96 5.38 1.05 -9.75
C THR A 96 6.27 0.04 -9.05
N LEU A 97 5.91 -1.23 -9.22
CA LEU A 97 6.71 -2.37 -8.84
C LEU A 97 7.39 -2.94 -10.08
N ILE A 98 8.65 -3.30 -9.95
CA ILE A 98 9.47 -3.92 -10.97
C ILE A 98 9.94 -5.25 -10.41
N ALA A 99 9.61 -6.35 -11.07
CA ALA A 99 9.99 -7.68 -10.62
C ALA A 99 10.61 -8.48 -11.77
N ALA A 100 11.75 -9.12 -11.53
CA ALA A 100 12.39 -9.98 -12.51
C ALA A 100 12.01 -11.44 -12.30
N PHE A 101 11.92 -12.16 -13.41
CA PHE A 101 11.59 -13.57 -13.49
C PHE A 101 12.53 -14.29 -14.44
N ALA A 102 12.74 -15.59 -14.22
CA ALA A 102 13.67 -16.40 -14.99
C ALA A 102 13.41 -16.39 -16.52
N ASN A 103 12.17 -16.15 -16.93
CA ASN A 103 11.77 -16.04 -18.34
C ASN A 103 10.37 -15.43 -18.47
N PRO A 104 9.92 -15.09 -19.71
CA PRO A 104 8.60 -14.49 -19.95
C PRO A 104 7.41 -15.36 -19.49
N ASP A 105 7.50 -16.67 -19.61
CA ASP A 105 6.41 -17.59 -19.24
C ASP A 105 6.14 -17.55 -17.72
N VAL A 106 7.21 -17.48 -16.92
CA VAL A 106 7.10 -17.35 -15.46
C VAL A 106 6.53 -15.99 -15.08
N ALA A 107 6.93 -14.92 -15.77
CA ALA A 107 6.38 -13.58 -15.57
C ALA A 107 4.90 -13.53 -15.93
N GLU A 108 4.48 -14.19 -17.02
CA GLU A 108 3.07 -14.28 -17.43
C GLU A 108 2.24 -15.06 -16.41
N TYR A 109 2.74 -16.19 -15.91
CA TYR A 109 2.11 -16.94 -14.83
C TYR A 109 1.94 -16.06 -13.58
N ALA A 110 2.98 -15.36 -13.18
CA ALA A 110 2.94 -14.46 -12.03
C ALA A 110 1.89 -13.36 -12.21
N SER A 111 1.82 -12.74 -13.40
CA SER A 111 0.86 -11.70 -13.69
C SER A 111 -0.59 -12.21 -13.61
N LYS A 112 -0.88 -13.35 -14.20
CA LYS A 112 -2.20 -14.01 -14.14
C LYS A 112 -2.56 -14.37 -12.70
N TYR A 113 -1.61 -14.92 -11.95
CA TYR A 113 -1.82 -15.25 -10.55
C TYR A 113 -2.19 -14.03 -9.71
N LEU A 114 -1.50 -12.91 -9.87
CA LEU A 114 -1.80 -11.66 -9.17
C LEU A 114 -3.21 -11.16 -9.50
N VAL A 115 -3.58 -11.12 -10.76
CA VAL A 115 -4.84 -10.56 -11.22
C VAL A 115 -6.01 -11.50 -10.91
N GLU A 116 -5.92 -12.76 -11.32
CA GLU A 116 -7.05 -13.70 -11.26
C GLU A 116 -7.22 -14.31 -9.87
N SER A 117 -6.11 -14.74 -9.23
CA SER A 117 -6.18 -15.47 -7.96
C SER A 117 -6.13 -14.56 -6.76
N ARG A 118 -5.35 -13.46 -6.81
CA ARG A 118 -5.17 -12.52 -5.70
C ARG A 118 -5.97 -11.24 -5.86
N ARG A 119 -6.68 -11.07 -6.98
CA ARG A 119 -7.53 -9.92 -7.30
C ARG A 119 -6.80 -8.58 -7.14
N VAL A 120 -5.55 -8.56 -7.57
CA VAL A 120 -4.81 -7.31 -7.71
C VAL A 120 -5.36 -6.59 -8.93
N GLU A 121 -5.73 -5.33 -8.77
CA GLU A 121 -6.23 -4.47 -9.86
C GLU A 121 -5.13 -3.47 -10.24
N PRO A 122 -4.23 -3.83 -11.17
CA PRO A 122 -3.17 -2.93 -11.59
C PRO A 122 -3.70 -1.85 -12.51
N LYS A 123 -3.24 -0.62 -12.34
CA LYS A 123 -3.46 0.48 -13.30
C LYS A 123 -2.68 0.27 -14.59
N ARG A 124 -1.54 -0.40 -14.46
CA ARG A 124 -0.70 -0.84 -15.58
C ARG A 124 -0.06 -2.17 -15.24
N LEU A 125 0.06 -3.02 -16.22
CA LEU A 125 0.78 -4.28 -16.14
C LEU A 125 1.44 -4.56 -17.49
N GLU A 126 2.76 -4.73 -17.49
CA GLU A 126 3.56 -4.96 -18.68
C GLU A 126 4.62 -6.02 -18.38
N ILE A 127 4.82 -6.93 -19.31
CA ILE A 127 5.91 -7.91 -19.27
C ILE A 127 6.87 -7.55 -20.38
N LEU A 128 8.13 -7.35 -20.02
CA LEU A 128 9.19 -6.95 -20.94
C LEU A 128 10.32 -7.98 -20.91
N ASP A 129 10.95 -8.15 -22.06
CA ASP A 129 12.19 -8.88 -22.24
C ASP A 129 13.20 -8.01 -23.03
N SER A 130 14.37 -8.57 -23.35
CA SER A 130 15.42 -7.87 -24.07
C SER A 130 14.99 -7.25 -25.42
N ARG A 131 13.91 -7.77 -26.04
CA ARG A 131 13.37 -7.23 -27.30
C ARG A 131 12.58 -5.95 -27.10
N LEU A 132 12.20 -5.62 -25.87
CA LEU A 132 11.37 -4.50 -25.49
C LEU A 132 12.11 -3.48 -24.59
N GLU A 133 13.46 -3.42 -24.69
CA GLU A 133 14.28 -2.53 -23.88
C GLU A 133 13.90 -1.04 -24.04
N ASP A 134 13.58 -0.61 -25.27
CA ASP A 134 13.15 0.77 -25.51
C ASP A 134 11.84 1.10 -24.78
N LYS A 135 10.92 0.14 -24.71
CA LYS A 135 9.69 0.30 -23.95
C LYS A 135 9.95 0.45 -22.44
N ALA A 136 10.97 -0.20 -21.91
CA ALA A 136 11.35 -0.03 -20.51
C ALA A 136 11.80 1.41 -20.21
N ARG A 137 12.48 2.08 -21.15
CA ARG A 137 12.89 3.48 -21.01
C ARG A 137 11.71 4.45 -20.93
N ASP A 138 10.62 4.14 -21.63
CA ASP A 138 9.40 4.95 -21.61
C ASP A 138 8.58 4.76 -20.34
N LEU A 139 8.75 3.63 -19.66
CA LEU A 139 7.94 3.21 -18.53
C LEU A 139 8.60 3.47 -17.17
N LEU A 140 9.92 3.55 -17.12
CA LEU A 140 10.67 3.56 -15.86
C LEU A 140 11.59 4.78 -15.75
N PRO A 141 11.78 5.31 -14.53
CA PRO A 141 12.82 6.30 -14.26
C PRO A 141 14.21 5.74 -14.60
N ALA A 142 15.09 6.62 -15.05
CA ALA A 142 16.43 6.26 -15.54
C ALA A 142 17.27 5.47 -14.53
N GLU A 143 17.06 5.71 -13.24
CA GLU A 143 17.75 5.05 -12.13
C GLU A 143 17.51 3.54 -12.05
N PHE A 144 16.36 3.06 -12.56
CA PHE A 144 16.01 1.63 -12.55
C PHE A 144 16.42 0.89 -13.83
N LEU A 145 16.77 1.63 -14.90
CA LEU A 145 17.08 1.03 -16.19
C LEU A 145 18.32 0.14 -16.18
N SER A 146 19.29 0.44 -15.30
CA SER A 146 20.50 -0.39 -15.19
C SER A 146 20.20 -1.79 -14.68
N ASP A 147 19.28 -1.93 -13.73
CA ASP A 147 18.93 -3.23 -13.15
C ASP A 147 18.05 -4.01 -14.11
N VAL A 148 17.14 -3.35 -14.81
CA VAL A 148 16.33 -3.95 -15.88
C VAL A 148 17.23 -4.48 -17.02
N ARG A 149 18.25 -3.71 -17.43
CA ARG A 149 19.19 -4.15 -18.46
C ARG A 149 19.98 -5.36 -18.01
N LYS A 150 20.47 -5.42 -16.78
CA LYS A 150 21.14 -6.61 -16.24
C LYS A 150 20.25 -7.85 -16.28
N ALA A 151 18.95 -7.69 -15.96
CA ALA A 151 17.99 -8.78 -16.09
C ALA A 151 17.84 -9.25 -17.54
N PHE A 152 17.74 -8.34 -18.49
CA PHE A 152 17.66 -8.68 -19.91
C PHE A 152 18.93 -9.36 -20.43
N ASP A 153 20.12 -8.89 -20.00
CA ASP A 153 21.40 -9.52 -20.34
C ASP A 153 21.53 -10.94 -19.76
N ALA A 154 20.86 -11.19 -18.64
CA ALA A 154 20.76 -12.53 -18.05
C ALA A 154 19.69 -13.43 -18.70
N GLY A 155 18.95 -12.95 -19.68
CA GLY A 155 17.85 -13.66 -20.34
C GLY A 155 16.55 -13.69 -19.51
N GLU A 156 16.47 -12.87 -18.49
CA GLU A 156 15.31 -12.73 -17.62
C GLU A 156 14.21 -11.87 -18.26
N ALA A 157 12.98 -12.01 -17.77
CA ALA A 157 11.88 -11.13 -18.08
C ALA A 157 11.55 -10.23 -16.89
N VAL A 158 11.07 -9.04 -17.17
CA VAL A 158 10.71 -8.05 -16.15
C VAL A 158 9.22 -7.75 -16.22
N LEU A 159 8.52 -7.91 -15.11
CA LEU A 159 7.14 -7.47 -14.91
C LEU A 159 7.16 -6.06 -14.33
N ILE A 160 6.49 -5.14 -14.99
CA ILE A 160 6.25 -3.76 -14.53
C ILE A 160 4.78 -3.65 -14.16
N LEU A 161 4.50 -3.31 -12.93
CA LEU A 161 3.17 -3.28 -12.35
C LEU A 161 2.94 -1.97 -11.61
N THR A 162 1.98 -1.16 -12.02
CA THR A 162 1.60 0.07 -11.31
C THR A 162 0.31 -0.17 -10.54
N VAL A 163 0.34 0.10 -9.25
CA VAL A 163 -0.78 -0.03 -8.33
C VAL A 163 -0.90 1.19 -7.43
N ASP A 164 -2.01 1.31 -6.72
CA ASP A 164 -2.13 2.27 -5.64
C ASP A 164 -1.08 2.01 -4.55
N GLU A 165 -0.49 3.05 -3.99
CA GLU A 165 0.51 2.95 -2.91
C GLU A 165 0.04 2.08 -1.74
N THR A 166 -1.28 2.05 -1.47
CA THR A 166 -1.87 1.23 -0.41
C THR A 166 -1.80 -0.27 -0.69
N ALA A 167 -1.68 -0.67 -1.97
CA ALA A 167 -1.59 -2.07 -2.38
C ALA A 167 -0.14 -2.57 -2.50
N VAL A 168 0.83 -1.68 -2.56
CA VAL A 168 2.24 -1.99 -2.87
C VAL A 168 2.83 -3.05 -1.95
N PHE A 169 2.64 -2.92 -0.63
CA PHE A 169 3.17 -3.88 0.33
C PHE A 169 2.65 -5.29 0.08
N LYS A 170 1.33 -5.41 -0.09
CA LYS A 170 0.69 -6.70 -0.38
C LYS A 170 1.18 -7.30 -1.68
N VAL A 171 1.25 -6.48 -2.73
CA VAL A 171 1.68 -6.95 -4.05
C VAL A 171 3.16 -7.35 -4.04
N ARG A 172 4.02 -6.58 -3.35
CA ARG A 172 5.42 -6.92 -3.19
C ARG A 172 5.62 -8.25 -2.45
N GLU A 173 4.87 -8.49 -1.39
CA GLU A 173 4.88 -9.75 -0.64
C GLU A 173 4.46 -10.92 -1.55
N LEU A 174 3.38 -10.77 -2.30
CA LEU A 174 2.91 -11.76 -3.26
C LEU A 174 3.96 -12.07 -4.34
N LEU A 175 4.60 -11.04 -4.89
CA LEU A 175 5.67 -11.19 -5.88
C LEU A 175 6.86 -11.96 -5.30
N ALA A 176 7.32 -11.61 -4.11
CA ALA A 176 8.49 -12.20 -3.49
C ALA A 176 8.25 -13.63 -2.99
N GLU A 177 7.09 -13.91 -2.40
CA GLU A 177 6.85 -15.16 -1.68
C GLU A 177 6.09 -16.19 -2.51
N GLU A 178 5.16 -15.74 -3.37
CA GLU A 178 4.24 -16.66 -4.05
C GLU A 178 4.51 -16.82 -5.54
N THR A 179 5.20 -15.87 -6.19
CA THR A 179 5.42 -15.93 -7.65
C THR A 179 6.84 -16.24 -8.07
N ARG A 180 7.76 -16.48 -7.13
CA ARG A 180 9.18 -16.79 -7.39
C ARG A 180 9.91 -15.70 -8.18
N SER A 181 9.61 -14.42 -7.90
CA SER A 181 10.40 -13.35 -8.46
C SER A 181 11.86 -13.44 -7.98
N LEU A 182 12.79 -13.21 -8.88
CA LEU A 182 14.23 -13.22 -8.56
C LEU A 182 14.60 -12.01 -7.69
N TRP A 183 14.01 -10.88 -8.00
CA TRP A 183 14.07 -9.66 -7.21
C TRP A 183 12.84 -8.79 -7.48
N THR A 184 12.53 -7.91 -6.54
CA THR A 184 11.43 -6.95 -6.64
C THR A 184 11.84 -5.60 -6.07
N ILE A 185 11.66 -4.55 -6.85
CA ILE A 185 11.92 -3.16 -6.48
C ILE A 185 10.60 -2.38 -6.54
N ALA A 186 10.37 -1.49 -5.58
CA ALA A 186 9.30 -0.50 -5.63
C ALA A 186 9.90 0.88 -5.93
N THR A 187 9.39 1.57 -6.92
CA THR A 187 9.78 2.96 -7.20
C THR A 187 9.24 3.88 -6.10
N PRO A 188 9.77 5.09 -5.93
CA PRO A 188 9.10 6.11 -5.14
C PRO A 188 7.67 6.33 -5.67
N PRO A 189 6.68 6.61 -4.78
CA PRO A 189 5.33 6.94 -5.22
C PRO A 189 5.33 8.22 -6.06
N ILE A 190 4.61 8.19 -7.16
CA ILE A 190 4.47 9.32 -8.09
C ILE A 190 3.02 9.81 -7.99
N PRO A 191 2.78 11.13 -7.92
CA PRO A 191 1.43 11.65 -8.03
C PRO A 191 0.75 11.07 -9.26
N ALA A 192 -0.44 10.48 -9.11
CA ALA A 192 -1.22 9.97 -10.23
C ALA A 192 -1.28 11.09 -11.27
N ALA A 193 -0.76 10.84 -12.47
CA ALA A 193 -0.73 11.82 -13.53
C ALA A 193 -2.18 12.28 -13.74
N GLY A 194 -2.45 13.55 -13.40
CA GLY A 194 -3.79 14.10 -13.40
C GLY A 194 -4.47 13.75 -14.72
N ARG A 195 -5.68 13.21 -14.62
CA ARG A 195 -6.59 13.23 -15.75
C ARG A 195 -6.63 14.68 -16.21
N ARG A 196 -6.03 14.94 -17.36
CA ARG A 196 -6.38 16.14 -18.10
C ARG A 196 -7.81 15.92 -18.55
N ASP A 197 -8.73 16.62 -17.88
CA ASP A 197 -10.09 16.79 -18.35
C ASP A 197 -10.10 17.44 -19.75
#